data_b78f162e3507607dfc6486c012aa49b9
#
_entry.id   b78f162e3507607dfc6486c012aa49b9
#
_cell.length_a   1.000
_cell.length_b   1.000
_cell.length_c   1.000
_cell.angle_alpha   90.00
_cell.angle_beta   90.00
_cell.angle_gamma   90.00
#
_symmetry.space_group_name_H-M   'P 1'
#
loop_
_entity.id
_entity.type
_entity.pdbx_description
1 polymer ?
#
loop_
_entity_poly.entity_id
_entity_poly.type
_entity_poly.pdbx_seq_one_letter_code
_entity_poly.pdbx_strand_id
1 'polypeptide(L)'
;FSILFKLDYRYINELSCCGDDFDYYSHALTIAVDNDFDYSNQLNPSKSTFYVDGKVAPLGFYGSGLLAAPFILVGSLFDSIFVDSYIPYKIIIYSLSSLIYLFFTAYLIFKSLLLLNLKPNFTFIILSLTGSGLGFYAFERYSMTHVYEAFSVALIFYSVVKISLNKEKRIFYFLLAFSLFIALSVRYTNYHLLIA
;
A
#
# COMPACT_ATOMS: atom_id res chain seq x y z
N PHE A 1 -8.74 -1.85 19.55
CA PHE A 1 -9.40 -0.54 19.40
C PHE A 1 -9.38 -0.07 17.94
N SER A 2 -8.21 0.02 17.29
CA SER A 2 -8.09 0.52 15.90
C SER A 2 -8.81 -0.37 14.86
N ILE A 3 -8.86 -1.69 15.08
CA ILE A 3 -9.60 -2.61 14.19
C ILE A 3 -11.12 -2.36 14.31
N LEU A 4 -11.63 -2.08 15.50
CA LEU A 4 -13.04 -1.76 15.73
C LEU A 4 -13.44 -0.43 15.07
N PHE A 5 -12.56 0.57 15.07
CA PHE A 5 -12.80 1.83 14.36
C PHE A 5 -12.82 1.69 12.85
N LYS A 6 -12.17 0.66 12.29
CA LYS A 6 -12.21 0.39 10.86
C LYS A 6 -13.48 -0.30 10.39
N LEU A 7 -14.31 -0.77 11.31
CA LEU A 7 -15.64 -1.33 11.02
C LEU A 7 -16.73 -0.25 11.09
N ASP A 8 -16.43 0.95 10.63
CA ASP A 8 -17.41 2.03 10.58
C ASP A 8 -18.26 2.02 9.30
N TYR A 9 -19.23 2.92 9.25
CA TYR A 9 -20.20 3.04 8.15
C TYR A 9 -19.56 3.29 6.77
N ARG A 10 -18.30 3.72 6.68
CA ARG A 10 -17.62 3.98 5.41
C ARG A 10 -17.40 2.72 4.59
N TYR A 11 -17.35 1.55 5.24
CA TYR A 11 -17.29 0.26 4.55
C TYR A 11 -18.64 -0.17 3.96
N ILE A 12 -19.72 0.41 4.46
CA ILE A 12 -21.08 0.06 4.08
C ILE A 12 -21.53 0.85 2.84
N ASN A 13 -21.12 2.13 2.77
CA ASN A 13 -21.66 3.08 1.83
C ASN A 13 -20.80 3.37 0.59
N GLU A 14 -19.69 2.78 0.41
CA GLU A 14 -18.70 2.91 -0.67
C GLU A 14 -17.32 3.31 -0.18
N LEU A 15 -16.30 2.74 -0.78
CA LEU A 15 -14.88 3.05 -0.55
C LEU A 15 -14.50 4.48 -0.90
N SER A 16 -15.39 5.24 -1.49
CA SER A 16 -15.03 6.48 -2.13
C SER A 16 -15.40 7.70 -1.32
N CYS A 17 -14.44 8.29 -0.67
CA CYS A 17 -14.54 9.70 -0.38
C CYS A 17 -14.27 10.56 -1.63
N CYS A 18 -13.34 10.23 -2.48
CA CYS A 18 -12.79 11.21 -3.45
C CYS A 18 -12.05 10.48 -4.56
N GLY A 19 -12.66 10.03 -5.60
CA GLY A 19 -12.09 9.46 -6.83
C GLY A 19 -10.84 8.56 -6.68
N ASP A 20 -9.76 9.11 -6.13
CA ASP A 20 -8.47 8.43 -5.98
C ASP A 20 -8.53 7.15 -5.14
N ASP A 21 -9.35 7.11 -4.08
CA ASP A 21 -9.50 5.93 -3.23
C ASP A 21 -10.02 4.74 -4.03
N PHE A 22 -10.98 5.01 -4.91
CA PHE A 22 -11.57 3.98 -5.76
C PHE A 22 -10.61 3.54 -6.87
N ASP A 23 -9.83 4.45 -7.43
CA ASP A 23 -8.83 4.14 -8.45
C ASP A 23 -7.77 3.17 -7.92
N TYR A 24 -7.23 3.44 -6.74
CA TYR A 24 -6.24 2.54 -6.10
C TYR A 24 -6.83 1.18 -5.70
N TYR A 25 -8.09 1.18 -5.24
CA TYR A 25 -8.79 -0.06 -4.96
C TYR A 25 -9.05 -0.88 -6.23
N SER A 26 -9.42 -0.22 -7.34
CA SER A 26 -9.65 -0.87 -8.62
C SER A 26 -8.39 -1.59 -9.13
N HIS A 27 -7.21 -0.97 -8.97
CA HIS A 27 -5.95 -1.65 -9.28
C HIS A 27 -5.76 -2.93 -8.44
N ALA A 28 -6.01 -2.86 -7.14
CA ALA A 28 -5.86 -4.01 -6.27
C ALA A 28 -6.87 -5.12 -6.59
N LEU A 29 -8.11 -4.75 -6.92
CA LEU A 29 -9.18 -5.68 -7.25
C LEU A 29 -8.90 -6.41 -8.58
N THR A 30 -8.57 -5.64 -9.64
CA THR A 30 -8.25 -6.19 -10.97
C THR A 30 -7.07 -7.17 -10.90
N ILE A 31 -6.00 -6.80 -10.20
CA ILE A 31 -4.82 -7.68 -10.05
C ILE A 31 -5.16 -8.94 -9.23
N ALA A 32 -5.96 -8.81 -8.17
CA ALA A 32 -6.19 -9.91 -7.23
C ALA A 32 -7.30 -10.87 -7.65
N VAL A 33 -8.35 -10.36 -8.31
CA VAL A 33 -9.57 -11.12 -8.59
C VAL A 33 -9.69 -11.43 -10.06
N ASP A 34 -9.53 -10.42 -10.93
CA ASP A 34 -9.74 -10.60 -12.36
C ASP A 34 -8.49 -11.17 -13.05
N ASN A 35 -7.30 -10.98 -12.45
CA ASN A 35 -5.99 -11.37 -12.99
C ASN A 35 -5.70 -10.75 -14.36
N ASP A 36 -6.16 -9.53 -14.59
CA ASP A 36 -5.95 -8.78 -15.82
C ASP A 36 -5.66 -7.29 -15.54
N PHE A 37 -5.71 -6.46 -16.55
CA PHE A 37 -5.63 -5.00 -16.51
C PHE A 37 -6.78 -4.37 -17.30
N ASP A 38 -7.92 -5.05 -17.36
CA ASP A 38 -9.16 -4.51 -17.90
C ASP A 38 -10.02 -3.97 -16.74
N TYR A 39 -10.18 -2.65 -16.71
CA TYR A 39 -10.91 -1.95 -15.66
C TYR A 39 -12.36 -1.65 -16.02
N SER A 40 -12.86 -2.19 -17.12
CA SER A 40 -14.22 -1.93 -17.63
C SER A 40 -15.31 -2.44 -16.67
N ASN A 41 -14.99 -3.45 -15.86
CA ASN A 41 -15.89 -4.02 -14.85
C ASN A 41 -15.87 -3.25 -13.50
N GLN A 42 -14.82 -2.43 -13.22
CA GLN A 42 -14.72 -1.64 -12.00
C GLN A 42 -15.05 -0.16 -12.24
N LEU A 43 -14.68 0.39 -13.41
CA LEU A 43 -14.75 1.81 -13.69
C LEU A 43 -15.84 2.12 -14.70
N ASN A 44 -16.66 3.13 -14.37
CA ASN A 44 -17.60 3.66 -15.34
C ASN A 44 -16.90 4.69 -16.25
N PRO A 45 -16.93 4.55 -17.59
CA PRO A 45 -16.32 5.50 -18.52
C PRO A 45 -16.78 6.96 -18.38
N SER A 46 -17.90 7.21 -17.70
CA SER A 46 -18.42 8.57 -17.48
C SER A 46 -17.76 9.33 -16.33
N LYS A 47 -16.93 8.66 -15.52
CA LYS A 47 -16.15 9.29 -14.43
C LYS A 47 -14.71 9.44 -14.89
N SER A 48 -14.02 10.49 -14.45
CA SER A 48 -12.65 10.91 -14.75
C SER A 48 -11.63 9.73 -14.80
N THR A 49 -11.64 9.01 -15.88
CA THR A 49 -10.77 7.86 -16.15
C THR A 49 -10.03 8.11 -17.45
N PHE A 50 -8.86 7.53 -17.60
CA PHE A 50 -8.22 7.49 -18.92
C PHE A 50 -9.01 6.56 -19.84
N TYR A 51 -9.30 7.04 -21.03
CA TYR A 51 -9.94 6.25 -22.06
C TYR A 51 -9.06 6.27 -23.31
N VAL A 52 -8.42 5.14 -23.60
CA VAL A 52 -7.53 4.99 -24.74
C VAL A 52 -7.88 3.70 -25.47
N ASP A 53 -8.13 3.79 -26.77
CA ASP A 53 -8.42 2.66 -27.65
C ASP A 53 -9.54 1.73 -27.14
N GLY A 54 -10.60 2.32 -26.60
CA GLY A 54 -11.73 1.56 -26.07
C GLY A 54 -11.52 0.95 -24.69
N LYS A 55 -10.34 1.16 -24.08
CA LYS A 55 -10.03 0.66 -22.73
C LYS A 55 -10.10 1.78 -21.70
N VAL A 56 -10.56 1.44 -20.52
CA VAL A 56 -10.67 2.34 -19.37
C VAL A 56 -9.54 2.02 -18.40
N ALA A 57 -8.91 3.05 -17.86
CA ALA A 57 -7.89 2.91 -16.83
C ALA A 57 -8.07 3.97 -15.73
N PRO A 58 -7.75 3.64 -14.45
CA PRO A 58 -7.77 4.60 -13.36
C PRO A 58 -6.68 5.66 -13.53
N LEU A 59 -6.88 6.82 -12.90
CA LEU A 59 -5.91 7.92 -12.92
C LEU A 59 -4.68 7.65 -12.04
N GLY A 60 -4.83 6.80 -11.03
CA GLY A 60 -3.79 6.48 -10.06
C GLY A 60 -2.74 5.50 -10.60
N PHE A 61 -1.61 5.43 -9.91
CA PHE A 61 -0.56 4.46 -10.20
C PHE A 61 -0.85 3.11 -9.55
N TYR A 62 -0.52 2.02 -10.22
CA TYR A 62 -0.89 0.66 -9.82
C TYR A 62 -0.11 0.10 -8.61
N GLY A 63 0.99 0.72 -8.19
CA GLY A 63 1.89 0.14 -7.19
C GLY A 63 1.27 -0.04 -5.80
N SER A 64 0.42 0.88 -5.33
CA SER A 64 -0.35 0.68 -4.09
C SER A 64 -1.34 -0.47 -4.23
N GLY A 65 -2.01 -0.58 -5.37
CA GLY A 65 -2.87 -1.71 -5.71
C GLY A 65 -2.13 -3.03 -5.73
N LEU A 66 -0.94 -3.08 -6.34
CA LEU A 66 -0.08 -4.27 -6.35
C LEU A 66 0.29 -4.73 -4.94
N LEU A 67 0.67 -3.80 -4.06
CA LEU A 67 0.98 -4.11 -2.67
C LEU A 67 -0.24 -4.56 -1.86
N ALA A 68 -1.41 -4.04 -2.19
CA ALA A 68 -2.67 -4.38 -1.52
C ALA A 68 -3.35 -5.63 -2.10
N ALA A 69 -3.04 -6.03 -3.34
CA ALA A 69 -3.67 -7.17 -4.02
C ALA A 69 -3.65 -8.48 -3.20
N PRO A 70 -2.57 -8.89 -2.51
CA PRO A 70 -2.59 -10.08 -1.67
C PRO A 70 -3.64 -10.05 -0.56
N PHE A 71 -3.93 -8.87 -0.03
CA PHE A 71 -4.94 -8.69 1.02
C PHE A 71 -6.35 -8.83 0.46
N ILE A 72 -6.61 -8.27 -0.73
CA ILE A 72 -7.89 -8.47 -1.43
C ILE A 72 -8.08 -9.95 -1.79
N LEU A 73 -7.05 -10.62 -2.27
CA LEU A 73 -7.13 -12.05 -2.59
C LEU A 73 -7.54 -12.86 -1.35
N VAL A 74 -6.89 -12.65 -0.22
CA VAL A 74 -7.25 -13.30 1.04
C VAL A 74 -8.68 -12.95 1.45
N GLY A 75 -9.07 -11.68 1.38
CA GLY A 75 -10.42 -11.24 1.70
C GLY A 75 -11.49 -11.87 0.80
N SER A 76 -11.21 -12.00 -0.50
CA SER A 76 -12.11 -12.64 -1.45
C SER A 76 -12.30 -14.13 -1.18
N LEU A 77 -11.26 -14.82 -0.69
CA LEU A 77 -11.37 -16.21 -0.22
C LEU A 77 -12.31 -16.30 1.00
N PHE A 78 -12.22 -15.37 1.93
CA PHE A 78 -13.16 -15.32 3.06
C PHE A 78 -14.59 -15.02 2.62
N ASP A 79 -14.79 -14.09 1.67
CA ASP A 79 -16.11 -13.79 1.11
C ASP A 79 -16.74 -15.03 0.43
N SER A 80 -15.95 -15.90 -0.17
CA SER A 80 -16.45 -17.14 -0.78
C SER A 80 -16.88 -18.20 0.25
N ILE A 81 -16.34 -18.14 1.48
CA ILE A 81 -16.68 -19.06 2.57
C ILE A 81 -17.84 -18.53 3.40
N PHE A 82 -17.90 -17.23 3.64
CA PHE A 82 -18.86 -16.56 4.52
C PHE A 82 -19.78 -15.65 3.71
N VAL A 83 -20.69 -16.25 2.95
CA VAL A 83 -21.55 -15.56 1.96
C VAL A 83 -22.49 -14.51 2.58
N ASP A 84 -22.85 -14.63 3.86
CA ASP A 84 -23.85 -13.79 4.53
C ASP A 84 -23.24 -12.64 5.35
N SER A 85 -21.99 -12.25 5.11
CA SER A 85 -21.40 -11.16 5.87
C SER A 85 -21.94 -9.80 5.41
N TYR A 86 -22.37 -8.98 6.37
CA TYR A 86 -22.88 -7.62 6.13
C TYR A 86 -21.86 -6.68 5.47
N ILE A 87 -20.58 -6.90 5.75
CA ILE A 87 -19.46 -6.16 5.15
C ILE A 87 -18.55 -7.17 4.46
N PRO A 88 -18.21 -6.97 3.18
CA PRO A 88 -17.31 -7.87 2.47
C PRO A 88 -15.92 -7.96 3.15
N TYR A 89 -15.47 -9.17 3.44
CA TYR A 89 -14.15 -9.40 4.04
C TYR A 89 -13.01 -8.84 3.19
N LYS A 90 -13.16 -8.85 1.86
CA LYS A 90 -12.17 -8.25 0.96
C LYS A 90 -11.91 -6.77 1.28
N ILE A 91 -12.93 -6.00 1.69
CA ILE A 91 -12.77 -4.60 2.07
C ILE A 91 -12.11 -4.49 3.45
N ILE A 92 -12.54 -5.30 4.41
CA ILE A 92 -11.96 -5.31 5.76
C ILE A 92 -10.47 -5.64 5.70
N ILE A 93 -10.12 -6.73 5.02
CA ILE A 93 -8.73 -7.20 4.92
C ILE A 93 -7.89 -6.23 4.08
N TYR A 94 -8.45 -5.66 3.01
CA TYR A 94 -7.82 -4.58 2.27
C TYR A 94 -7.48 -3.38 3.18
N SER A 95 -8.41 -2.97 4.02
CA SER A 95 -8.17 -1.86 4.95
C SER A 95 -7.05 -2.14 5.97
N LEU A 96 -6.83 -3.40 6.33
CA LEU A 96 -5.75 -3.79 7.23
C LEU A 96 -4.36 -3.72 6.57
N SER A 97 -4.29 -3.76 5.23
CA SER A 97 -3.03 -3.69 4.50
C SER A 97 -2.23 -2.44 4.86
N SER A 98 -2.88 -1.28 4.92
CA SER A 98 -2.23 -0.02 5.30
C SER A 98 -1.62 -0.05 6.70
N LEU A 99 -2.28 -0.69 7.67
CA LEU A 99 -1.75 -0.85 9.03
C LEU A 99 -0.53 -1.76 9.06
N ILE A 100 -0.57 -2.84 8.29
CA ILE A 100 0.54 -3.80 8.16
C ILE A 100 1.75 -3.12 7.52
N TYR A 101 1.55 -2.36 6.45
CA TYR A 101 2.64 -1.60 5.82
C TYR A 101 3.16 -0.47 6.70
N LEU A 102 2.32 0.20 7.51
CA LEU A 102 2.78 1.16 8.50
C LEU A 102 3.66 0.48 9.56
N PHE A 103 3.27 -0.69 10.03
CA PHE A 103 4.10 -1.48 10.97
C PHE A 103 5.43 -1.88 10.34
N PHE A 104 5.44 -2.37 9.10
CA PHE A 104 6.68 -2.70 8.39
C PHE A 104 7.56 -1.46 8.16
N THR A 105 6.98 -0.30 7.89
CA THR A 105 7.71 0.98 7.81
C THR A 105 8.43 1.27 9.13
N ALA A 106 7.72 1.20 10.26
CA ALA A 106 8.31 1.40 11.59
C ALA A 106 9.42 0.39 11.87
N TYR A 107 9.20 -0.87 11.53
CA TYR A 107 10.17 -1.95 11.72
C TYR A 107 11.44 -1.74 10.88
N LEU A 108 11.31 -1.36 9.61
CA LEU A 108 12.46 -1.09 8.74
C LEU A 108 13.27 0.11 9.22
N ILE A 109 12.60 1.19 9.64
CA ILE A 109 13.26 2.35 10.25
C ILE A 109 14.02 1.91 11.50
N PHE A 110 13.37 1.19 12.41
CA PHE A 110 13.99 0.69 13.62
C PHE A 110 15.24 -0.16 13.34
N LYS A 111 15.13 -1.11 12.40
CA LYS A 111 16.26 -1.97 12.01
C LYS A 111 17.39 -1.18 11.35
N SER A 112 17.06 -0.19 10.53
CA SER A 112 18.09 0.67 9.91
C SER A 112 18.86 1.46 10.95
N LEU A 113 18.18 2.05 11.93
CA LEU A 113 18.82 2.80 13.01
C LEU A 113 19.71 1.91 13.90
N LEU A 114 19.27 0.69 14.18
CA LEU A 114 20.12 -0.30 14.91
C LEU A 114 21.39 -0.64 14.13
N LEU A 115 21.27 -0.82 12.82
CA LEU A 115 22.45 -1.10 11.96
C LEU A 115 23.44 0.07 11.90
N LEU A 116 22.96 1.28 12.11
CA LEU A 116 23.80 2.49 12.22
C LEU A 116 24.36 2.70 13.64
N ASN A 117 24.27 1.70 14.53
CA ASN A 117 24.70 1.74 15.92
C ASN A 117 23.98 2.80 16.77
N LEU A 118 22.78 3.23 16.37
CA LEU A 118 21.91 4.08 17.16
C LEU A 118 21.11 3.22 18.15
N LYS A 119 20.54 3.85 19.17
CA LYS A 119 19.69 3.20 20.19
C LYS A 119 18.22 3.62 20.01
N PRO A 120 17.53 3.19 18.94
CA PRO A 120 16.17 3.59 18.70
C PRO A 120 15.21 2.94 19.69
N ASN A 121 14.12 3.66 20.01
CA ASN A 121 12.99 3.10 20.73
C ASN A 121 11.86 2.81 19.73
N PHE A 122 11.48 1.54 19.59
CA PHE A 122 10.47 1.11 18.63
C PHE A 122 9.09 1.72 18.93
N THR A 123 8.72 1.80 20.21
CA THR A 123 7.45 2.42 20.63
C THR A 123 7.39 3.90 20.22
N PHE A 124 8.50 4.62 20.39
CA PHE A 124 8.57 6.02 19.98
C PHE A 124 8.43 6.18 18.46
N ILE A 125 9.04 5.31 17.65
CA ILE A 125 8.91 5.32 16.19
C ILE A 125 7.46 5.07 15.80
N ILE A 126 6.80 4.05 16.35
CA ILE A 126 5.40 3.75 16.09
C ILE A 126 4.50 4.94 16.46
N LEU A 127 4.67 5.50 17.65
CA LEU A 127 3.88 6.66 18.10
C LEU A 127 4.10 7.88 17.21
N SER A 128 5.33 8.12 16.73
CA SER A 128 5.62 9.22 15.82
C SER A 128 4.94 9.03 14.45
N LEU A 129 4.96 7.82 13.91
CA LEU A 129 4.30 7.52 12.63
C LEU A 129 2.78 7.58 12.75
N THR A 130 2.20 7.00 13.81
CA THR A 130 0.75 7.01 14.03
C THR A 130 0.21 8.39 14.41
N GLY A 131 1.00 9.22 15.08
CA GLY A 131 0.67 10.60 15.42
C GLY A 131 0.90 11.60 14.28
N SER A 132 1.46 11.16 13.16
CA SER A 132 1.69 11.98 11.96
C SER A 132 0.55 11.85 10.94
N GLY A 133 0.66 12.57 9.82
CA GLY A 133 -0.25 12.41 8.68
C GLY A 133 -0.29 10.97 8.12
N LEU A 134 0.76 10.16 8.31
CA LEU A 134 0.73 8.74 7.93
C LEU A 134 -0.27 7.94 8.76
N GLY A 135 -0.44 8.28 10.05
CA GLY A 135 -1.47 7.67 10.89
C GLY A 135 -2.87 7.92 10.30
N PHE A 136 -3.18 9.15 9.93
CA PHE A 136 -4.44 9.46 9.26
C PHE A 136 -4.66 8.60 8.01
N TYR A 137 -3.66 8.49 7.12
CA TYR A 137 -3.77 7.67 5.91
C TYR A 137 -3.86 6.17 6.23
N ALA A 138 -3.20 5.69 7.28
CA ALA A 138 -3.26 4.28 7.65
C ALA A 138 -4.63 3.89 8.23
N PHE A 139 -5.24 4.76 9.02
CA PHE A 139 -6.47 4.45 9.76
C PHE A 139 -7.73 4.91 9.04
N GLU A 140 -7.71 6.12 8.43
CA GLU A 140 -8.89 6.76 7.87
C GLU A 140 -8.94 6.65 6.34
N ARG A 141 -7.80 6.84 5.67
CA ARG A 141 -7.68 6.88 4.21
C ARG A 141 -6.78 5.76 3.70
N TYR A 142 -7.04 4.53 4.12
CA TYR A 142 -6.21 3.33 3.92
C TYR A 142 -5.99 2.93 2.45
N SER A 143 -6.80 3.38 1.51
CA SER A 143 -6.62 3.14 0.08
C SER A 143 -5.58 4.07 -0.57
N MET A 144 -5.24 5.19 0.09
CA MET A 144 -4.28 6.15 -0.43
C MET A 144 -2.85 5.62 -0.45
N THR A 145 -2.05 6.15 -1.37
CA THR A 145 -0.67 5.68 -1.64
C THR A 145 0.34 5.97 -0.53
N HIS A 146 0.07 6.92 0.36
CA HIS A 146 1.05 7.49 1.30
C HIS A 146 1.73 6.47 2.20
N VAL A 147 0.99 5.48 2.71
CA VAL A 147 1.56 4.45 3.59
C VAL A 147 2.44 3.47 2.79
N TYR A 148 2.01 3.10 1.59
CA TYR A 148 2.77 2.23 0.69
C TYR A 148 4.03 2.92 0.18
N GLU A 149 3.96 4.23 -0.07
CA GLU A 149 5.10 5.07 -0.41
C GLU A 149 6.11 5.12 0.75
N ALA A 150 5.66 5.41 1.97
CA ALA A 150 6.52 5.41 3.16
C ALA A 150 7.20 4.05 3.39
N PHE A 151 6.48 2.94 3.16
CA PHE A 151 7.05 1.60 3.22
C PHE A 151 8.15 1.41 2.18
N SER A 152 7.91 1.78 0.92
CA SER A 152 8.90 1.62 -0.15
C SER A 152 10.15 2.44 0.11
N VAL A 153 10.01 3.68 0.58
CA VAL A 153 11.14 4.56 0.96
C VAL A 153 11.91 3.98 2.15
N ALA A 154 11.23 3.47 3.18
CA ALA A 154 11.88 2.82 4.31
C ALA A 154 12.64 1.55 3.89
N LEU A 155 12.12 0.81 2.91
CA LEU A 155 12.78 -0.37 2.36
C LEU A 155 14.02 0.00 1.54
N ILE A 156 13.96 1.09 0.75
CA ILE A 156 15.13 1.65 0.06
C ILE A 156 16.21 2.01 1.07
N PHE A 157 15.87 2.79 2.09
CA PHE A 157 16.80 3.22 3.13
C PHE A 157 17.44 2.02 3.84
N TYR A 158 16.65 1.03 4.23
CA TYR A 158 17.16 -0.21 4.83
C TYR A 158 18.13 -0.94 3.90
N SER A 159 17.81 -1.03 2.60
CA SER A 159 18.63 -1.71 1.61
C SER A 159 19.97 -1.01 1.41
N VAL A 160 19.97 0.33 1.33
CA VAL A 160 21.19 1.14 1.23
C VAL A 160 22.08 0.96 2.45
N VAL A 161 21.52 1.01 3.67
CA VAL A 161 22.27 0.77 4.91
C VAL A 161 22.87 -0.65 4.90
N LYS A 162 22.13 -1.65 4.47
CA LYS A 162 22.62 -3.04 4.36
C LYS A 162 23.76 -3.18 3.35
N ILE A 163 23.66 -2.53 2.19
CA ILE A 163 24.71 -2.53 1.17
C ILE A 163 25.96 -1.85 1.71
N SER A 164 25.85 -0.71 2.37
CA SER A 164 27.00 0.01 2.95
C SER A 164 27.79 -0.86 3.93
N LEU A 165 27.09 -1.69 4.71
CA LEU A 165 27.69 -2.56 5.73
C LEU A 165 28.18 -3.91 5.19
N ASN A 166 27.56 -4.42 4.11
CA ASN A 166 27.77 -5.78 3.59
C ASN A 166 27.78 -5.78 2.06
N LYS A 167 28.76 -5.13 1.45
CA LYS A 167 28.85 -4.94 -0.02
C LYS A 167 28.81 -6.24 -0.84
N GLU A 168 29.24 -7.37 -0.27
CA GLU A 168 29.35 -8.65 -0.99
C GLU A 168 28.01 -9.38 -1.17
N LYS A 169 26.97 -9.04 -0.43
CA LYS A 169 25.69 -9.75 -0.47
C LYS A 169 24.78 -9.25 -1.58
N ARG A 170 24.77 -9.92 -2.72
CA ARG A 170 23.95 -9.62 -3.91
C ARG A 170 22.46 -9.45 -3.59
N ILE A 171 21.93 -10.13 -2.57
CA ILE A 171 20.52 -10.05 -2.18
C ILE A 171 20.10 -8.60 -1.80
N PHE A 172 20.98 -7.79 -1.24
CA PHE A 172 20.65 -6.42 -0.88
C PHE A 172 20.55 -5.48 -2.08
N TYR A 173 21.31 -5.75 -3.15
CA TYR A 173 21.16 -5.02 -4.42
C TYR A 173 19.83 -5.39 -5.11
N PHE A 174 19.45 -6.67 -5.07
CA PHE A 174 18.13 -7.09 -5.55
C PHE A 174 17.00 -6.42 -4.74
N LEU A 175 17.14 -6.39 -3.41
CA LEU A 175 16.16 -5.74 -2.54
C LEU A 175 16.06 -4.24 -2.82
N LEU A 176 17.18 -3.55 -3.09
CA LEU A 176 17.19 -2.15 -3.49
C LEU A 176 16.48 -1.94 -4.83
N ALA A 177 16.82 -2.74 -5.85
CA ALA A 177 16.16 -2.66 -7.15
C ALA A 177 14.64 -2.90 -7.05
N PHE A 178 14.23 -3.89 -6.28
CA PHE A 178 12.82 -4.17 -6.01
C PHE A 178 12.12 -3.01 -5.29
N SER A 179 12.76 -2.43 -4.26
CA SER A 179 12.17 -1.31 -3.52
C SER A 179 12.05 -0.04 -4.36
N LEU A 180 13.02 0.22 -5.25
CA LEU A 180 12.95 1.32 -6.22
C LEU A 180 11.82 1.08 -7.23
N PHE A 181 11.68 -0.13 -7.76
CA PHE A 181 10.56 -0.50 -8.63
C PHE A 181 9.21 -0.23 -7.95
N ILE A 182 9.03 -0.69 -6.70
CA ILE A 182 7.81 -0.44 -5.94
C ILE A 182 7.59 1.06 -5.72
N ALA A 183 8.62 1.82 -5.30
CA ALA A 183 8.48 3.25 -5.06
C ALA A 183 8.01 4.02 -6.31
N LEU A 184 8.59 3.71 -7.48
CA LEU A 184 8.19 4.30 -8.76
C LEU A 184 6.79 3.87 -9.18
N SER A 185 6.41 2.61 -8.92
CA SER A 185 5.08 2.09 -9.24
C SER A 185 4.00 2.70 -8.35
N VAL A 186 4.32 3.07 -7.10
CA VAL A 186 3.39 3.73 -6.18
C VAL A 186 3.17 5.19 -6.57
N ARG A 187 4.24 5.87 -6.99
CA ARG A 187 4.16 7.28 -7.35
C ARG A 187 5.28 7.69 -8.29
N TYR A 188 4.96 8.24 -9.46
CA TYR A 188 5.97 8.65 -10.45
C TYR A 188 6.90 9.75 -9.92
N THR A 189 6.42 10.62 -9.03
CA THR A 189 7.24 11.69 -8.43
C THR A 189 8.44 11.16 -7.65
N ASN A 190 8.47 9.85 -7.33
CA ASN A 190 9.59 9.21 -6.68
C ASN A 190 10.81 8.99 -7.61
N TYR A 191 10.74 9.41 -8.89
CA TYR A 191 11.87 9.29 -9.82
C TYR A 191 13.15 9.95 -9.32
N HIS A 192 13.05 11.01 -8.50
CA HIS A 192 14.21 11.66 -7.90
C HIS A 192 15.02 10.73 -6.96
N LEU A 193 14.41 9.67 -6.43
CA LEU A 193 15.12 8.66 -5.64
C LEU A 193 16.13 7.85 -6.47
N LEU A 194 16.05 7.91 -7.81
CA LEU A 194 17.04 7.27 -8.69
C LEU A 194 18.34 8.09 -8.80
N ILE A 195 18.32 9.36 -8.40
CA ILE A 195 19.43 10.31 -8.55
C ILE A 195 20.21 10.45 -7.23
N ALA A 196 19.59 10.06 -6.11
CA ALA A 196 20.17 10.15 -4.77
C ALA A 196 21.08 8.96 -4.47
#